data_453184571267e2819d736ca0eb947843
#
_entry.id   453184571267e2819d736ca0eb947843
#
_cell.length_a   1.000
_cell.length_b   1.000
_cell.length_c   1.000
_cell.angle_alpha   90.00
_cell.angle_beta   90.00
_cell.angle_gamma   90.00
#
_symmetry.space_group_name_H-M   'P 1'
#
loop_
_entity.id
_entity.type
_entity.pdbx_description
1 polymer ?
#
loop_
_entity_poly.entity_id
_entity_poly.type
_entity_poly.pdbx_seq_one_letter_code
_entity_poly.pdbx_strand_id
1 'polypeptide(L)'
;MQTVHDLSRQDCARLLNAGIAGRVAMITPTGPHIVPVNYSTDEESILVRTTPYSLLGTYGRDALVCFEVDPFDYEAHRGWSVAVRGRAQFVDDLDELAEIARHLPPKPWAEGQRTLLVRVPWTEVTGRQLGGAWDPWQHLPVRRSG
;
A
#
# COMPACT_ATOMS: atom_id res chain seq x y z
N MET A 1 -20.58 -13.30 18.40
CA MET A 1 -19.86 -13.93 17.29
C MET A 1 -19.39 -12.84 16.33
N GLN A 2 -18.10 -12.75 16.11
CA GLN A 2 -17.57 -11.78 15.16
C GLN A 2 -17.91 -12.22 13.74
N THR A 3 -18.45 -11.29 12.95
CA THR A 3 -18.80 -11.54 11.56
C THR A 3 -17.65 -11.07 10.68
N VAL A 4 -17.17 -11.97 9.81
CA VAL A 4 -16.15 -11.65 8.81
C VAL A 4 -16.83 -11.52 7.46
N HIS A 5 -16.60 -10.42 6.76
CA HIS A 5 -17.14 -10.19 5.42
C HIS A 5 -16.00 -9.94 4.44
N ASP A 6 -16.12 -10.56 3.27
CA ASP A 6 -15.26 -10.22 2.15
C ASP A 6 -15.69 -8.87 1.56
N LEU A 7 -14.71 -8.01 1.29
CA LEU A 7 -14.95 -6.72 0.64
C LEU A 7 -14.95 -6.89 -0.89
N SER A 8 -15.80 -6.13 -1.55
CA SER A 8 -15.78 -6.04 -3.01
C SER A 8 -14.50 -5.37 -3.50
N ARG A 9 -14.12 -5.63 -4.76
CA ARG A 9 -12.98 -4.93 -5.37
C ARG A 9 -13.15 -3.41 -5.34
N GLN A 10 -14.35 -2.92 -5.55
CA GLN A 10 -14.65 -1.48 -5.49
C GLN A 10 -14.41 -0.91 -4.10
N ASP A 11 -14.83 -1.59 -3.04
CA ASP A 11 -14.59 -1.16 -1.67
C ASP A 11 -13.10 -1.24 -1.32
N CYS A 12 -12.41 -2.28 -1.75
CA CYS A 12 -10.95 -2.38 -1.61
C CYS A 12 -10.25 -1.19 -2.28
N ALA A 13 -10.63 -0.85 -3.50
CA ALA A 13 -10.05 0.29 -4.23
C ALA A 13 -10.26 1.61 -3.48
N ARG A 14 -11.45 1.85 -2.96
CA ARG A 14 -11.74 3.06 -2.17
C ARG A 14 -10.88 3.12 -0.90
N LEU A 15 -10.74 2.01 -0.20
CA LEU A 15 -9.91 1.92 1.02
C LEU A 15 -8.43 2.13 0.71
N LEU A 16 -7.92 1.54 -0.36
CA LEU A 16 -6.54 1.75 -0.81
C LEU A 16 -6.27 3.21 -1.17
N ASN A 17 -7.18 3.84 -1.90
CA ASN A 17 -7.04 5.24 -2.33
C ASN A 17 -7.07 6.23 -1.17
N ALA A 18 -7.70 5.88 -0.07
CA ALA A 18 -7.82 6.73 1.11
C ALA A 18 -6.63 6.60 2.08
N GLY A 19 -5.87 5.52 2.01
CA GLY A 19 -4.77 5.24 2.94
C GLY A 19 -3.52 6.08 2.70
N ILE A 20 -2.63 6.09 3.68
CA ILE A 20 -1.37 6.86 3.68
C ILE A 20 -0.18 5.94 3.91
N ALA A 21 -0.32 4.93 4.75
CA ALA A 21 0.72 4.01 5.14
C ALA A 21 0.22 2.57 5.13
N GLY A 22 1.10 1.67 4.81
CA GLY A 22 0.86 0.23 4.80
C GLY A 22 2.16 -0.52 5.00
N ARG A 23 2.18 -1.77 4.58
CA ARG A 23 3.38 -2.63 4.67
C ARG A 23 3.55 -3.42 3.39
N VAL A 24 4.81 -3.64 3.06
CA VAL A 24 5.19 -4.52 1.93
C VAL A 24 5.85 -5.76 2.50
N ALA A 25 5.32 -6.91 2.11
CA ALA A 25 5.92 -8.21 2.38
C ALA A 25 6.65 -8.71 1.14
N MET A 26 7.86 -9.21 1.32
CA MET A 26 8.70 -9.72 0.24
C MET A 26 9.55 -10.89 0.69
N ILE A 27 10.00 -11.68 -0.26
CA ILE A 27 10.93 -12.80 -0.01
C ILE A 27 12.34 -12.33 -0.37
N THR A 28 13.27 -12.57 0.53
CA THR A 28 14.71 -12.32 0.35
C THR A 28 15.51 -13.59 0.55
N PRO A 29 16.82 -13.61 0.28
CA PRO A 29 17.66 -14.80 0.55
C PRO A 29 17.65 -15.25 2.02
N THR A 30 17.30 -14.36 2.97
CA THR A 30 17.21 -14.71 4.38
C THR A 30 15.77 -15.05 4.83
N GLY A 31 14.82 -15.09 3.91
CA GLY A 31 13.42 -15.43 4.18
C GLY A 31 12.46 -14.27 3.94
N PRO A 32 11.21 -14.39 4.42
CA PRO A 32 10.22 -13.34 4.26
C PRO A 32 10.51 -12.15 5.19
N HIS A 33 10.27 -10.94 4.66
CA HIS A 33 10.39 -9.68 5.40
C HIS A 33 9.15 -8.84 5.21
N ILE A 34 8.82 -8.03 6.21
CA ILE A 34 7.75 -7.02 6.16
C ILE A 34 8.34 -5.68 6.53
N VAL A 35 8.09 -4.66 5.72
CA VAL A 35 8.55 -3.28 5.97
C VAL A 35 7.38 -2.31 5.89
N PRO A 36 7.30 -1.33 6.82
CA PRO A 36 6.30 -0.27 6.73
C PRO A 36 6.69 0.71 5.63
N VAL A 37 5.70 1.21 4.91
CA VAL A 37 5.90 2.18 3.83
C VAL A 37 4.79 3.23 3.85
N ASN A 38 5.14 4.45 3.44
CA ASN A 38 4.14 5.40 2.99
C ASN A 38 3.87 5.16 1.51
N TYR A 39 2.64 5.37 1.09
CA TYR A 39 2.26 5.10 -0.29
C TYR A 39 1.27 6.13 -0.82
N SER A 40 1.18 6.16 -2.11
CA SER A 40 0.05 6.73 -2.84
C SER A 40 -0.45 5.73 -3.87
N THR A 41 -1.48 6.06 -4.57
CA THR A 41 -2.06 5.22 -5.62
C THR A 41 -2.06 5.96 -6.94
N ASP A 42 -1.93 5.23 -8.02
CA ASP A 42 -2.04 5.72 -9.39
C ASP A 42 -2.80 4.68 -10.20
N GLU A 43 -4.02 5.02 -10.62
CA GLU A 43 -4.94 4.06 -11.24
C GLU A 43 -5.08 2.81 -10.36
N GLU A 44 -4.74 1.64 -10.88
CA GLU A 44 -4.77 0.38 -10.15
C GLU A 44 -3.35 -0.07 -9.76
N SER A 45 -2.60 0.84 -9.11
CA SER A 45 -1.25 0.58 -8.63
C SER A 45 -0.97 1.25 -7.30
N ILE A 46 -0.13 0.61 -6.50
CA ILE A 46 0.47 1.19 -5.31
C ILE A 46 1.81 1.83 -5.71
N LEU A 47 2.06 3.05 -5.26
CA LEU A 47 3.33 3.75 -5.48
C LEU A 47 4.05 3.96 -4.15
N VAL A 48 5.32 3.55 -4.11
CA VAL A 48 6.18 3.66 -2.92
C VAL A 48 7.50 4.32 -3.31
N ARG A 49 7.91 5.34 -2.56
CA ARG A 49 9.27 5.89 -2.68
C ARG A 49 10.19 5.22 -1.68
N THR A 50 11.33 4.78 -2.15
CA THR A 50 12.35 4.14 -1.32
C THR A 50 13.75 4.49 -1.82
N THR A 51 14.76 3.83 -1.25
CA THR A 51 16.15 3.96 -1.68
C THR A 51 16.60 2.68 -2.38
N PRO A 52 17.62 2.74 -3.26
CA PRO A 52 18.18 1.53 -3.86
C PRO A 52 18.77 0.54 -2.85
N TYR A 53 19.06 1.02 -1.64
CA TYR A 53 19.69 0.22 -0.58
C TYR A 53 18.69 -0.39 0.42
N SER A 54 17.41 -0.04 0.33
CA SER A 54 16.37 -0.68 1.12
C SER A 54 16.16 -2.13 0.69
N LEU A 55 15.46 -2.91 1.51
CA LEU A 55 15.09 -4.28 1.12
C LEU A 55 14.28 -4.28 -0.17
N LEU A 56 13.31 -3.39 -0.30
CA LEU A 56 12.50 -3.27 -1.50
C LEU A 56 13.33 -2.84 -2.71
N GLY A 57 14.27 -1.91 -2.54
CA GLY A 57 15.18 -1.48 -3.59
C GLY A 57 16.17 -2.56 -4.02
N THR A 58 16.59 -3.40 -3.09
CA THR A 58 17.58 -4.46 -3.35
C THR A 58 16.93 -5.71 -3.98
N TYR A 59 15.78 -6.13 -3.47
CA TYR A 59 15.18 -7.42 -3.82
C TYR A 59 13.83 -7.30 -4.56
N GLY A 60 13.29 -6.09 -4.69
CA GLY A 60 11.93 -5.88 -5.18
C GLY A 60 11.78 -5.88 -6.71
N ARG A 61 12.85 -5.63 -7.47
CA ARG A 61 12.73 -5.50 -8.93
C ARG A 61 12.17 -6.78 -9.53
N ASP A 62 11.01 -6.67 -10.21
CA ASP A 62 10.28 -7.77 -10.84
C ASP A 62 9.89 -8.92 -9.89
N ALA A 63 9.99 -8.69 -8.59
CA ALA A 63 9.59 -9.66 -7.57
C ALA A 63 8.09 -9.59 -7.31
N LEU A 64 7.49 -10.73 -7.05
CA LEU A 64 6.12 -10.79 -6.54
C LEU A 64 6.13 -10.36 -5.08
N VAL A 65 5.40 -9.28 -4.77
CA VAL A 65 5.29 -8.73 -3.42
C VAL A 65 3.83 -8.65 -3.00
N CYS A 66 3.61 -8.49 -1.71
CA CYS A 66 2.29 -8.24 -1.14
C CYS A 66 2.31 -6.90 -0.39
N PHE A 67 1.32 -6.06 -0.64
CA PHE A 67 1.10 -4.81 0.08
C PHE A 67 -0.19 -4.94 0.90
N GLU A 68 -0.20 -4.44 2.13
CA GLU A 68 -1.38 -4.50 2.99
C GLU A 68 -1.61 -3.19 3.73
N VAL A 69 -2.90 -2.84 3.89
CA VAL A 69 -3.39 -1.80 4.79
C VAL A 69 -4.41 -2.41 5.73
N ASP A 70 -4.29 -2.17 7.03
CA ASP A 70 -5.15 -2.83 8.02
C ASP A 70 -5.37 -1.98 9.28
N PRO A 71 -6.29 -1.01 9.26
CA PRO A 71 -6.67 -0.32 10.47
C PRO A 71 -7.60 -1.18 11.35
N PHE A 72 -7.30 -1.22 12.65
CA PHE A 72 -8.10 -1.92 13.65
C PHE A 72 -8.53 -0.99 14.77
N ASP A 73 -9.76 -1.17 15.22
CA ASP A 73 -10.30 -0.59 16.44
C ASP A 73 -10.32 -1.67 17.52
N TYR A 74 -9.33 -1.66 18.41
CA TYR A 74 -9.14 -2.70 19.40
C TYR A 74 -10.25 -2.69 20.47
N GLU A 75 -10.78 -1.53 20.82
CA GLU A 75 -11.85 -1.42 21.80
C GLU A 75 -13.16 -1.99 21.27
N ALA A 76 -13.50 -1.67 20.04
CA ALA A 76 -14.74 -2.14 19.42
C ALA A 76 -14.60 -3.52 18.75
N HIS A 77 -13.44 -4.14 18.81
CA HIS A 77 -13.14 -5.44 18.19
C HIS A 77 -13.52 -5.49 16.71
N ARG A 78 -13.15 -4.46 15.94
CA ARG A 78 -13.48 -4.31 14.55
C ARG A 78 -12.30 -3.78 13.75
N GLY A 79 -12.34 -4.02 12.46
CA GLY A 79 -11.30 -3.57 11.56
C GLY A 79 -11.56 -4.03 10.14
N TRP A 80 -10.69 -3.59 9.26
CA TRP A 80 -10.66 -4.10 7.90
C TRP A 80 -9.22 -4.25 7.44
N SER A 81 -9.01 -5.10 6.44
CA SER A 81 -7.71 -5.23 5.79
C SER A 81 -7.89 -5.35 4.29
N VAL A 82 -6.98 -4.76 3.54
CA VAL A 82 -6.90 -4.91 2.08
C VAL A 82 -5.48 -5.31 1.73
N ALA A 83 -5.34 -6.40 0.98
CA ALA A 83 -4.07 -6.90 0.49
C ALA A 83 -4.02 -6.85 -1.03
N VAL A 84 -2.90 -6.42 -1.56
CA VAL A 84 -2.60 -6.36 -3.00
C VAL A 84 -1.39 -7.23 -3.27
N ARG A 85 -1.49 -8.12 -4.26
CA ARG A 85 -0.35 -8.85 -4.80
C ARG A 85 -0.07 -8.44 -6.22
N GLY A 86 1.19 -8.20 -6.51
CA GLY A 86 1.64 -7.84 -7.85
C GLY A 86 3.16 -7.89 -7.94
N ARG A 87 3.67 -7.87 -9.18
CA ARG A 87 5.10 -7.78 -9.41
C ARG A 87 5.54 -6.33 -9.31
N ALA A 88 6.44 -6.06 -8.39
CA ALA A 88 6.99 -4.73 -8.21
C ALA A 88 7.78 -4.30 -9.44
N GLN A 89 7.50 -3.10 -9.91
CA GLN A 89 8.14 -2.48 -11.05
C GLN A 89 8.88 -1.23 -10.59
N PHE A 90 10.12 -1.06 -11.04
CA PHE A 90 10.85 0.18 -10.80
C PHE A 90 10.55 1.14 -11.94
N VAL A 91 10.10 2.35 -11.58
CA VAL A 91 9.77 3.38 -12.56
C VAL A 91 11.04 4.13 -12.92
N ASP A 92 11.58 3.84 -14.11
CA ASP A 92 12.84 4.41 -14.61
C ASP A 92 12.61 5.47 -15.70
N ASP A 93 11.44 5.52 -16.31
CA ASP A 93 11.10 6.48 -17.35
C ASP A 93 10.97 7.90 -16.78
N LEU A 94 11.75 8.84 -17.30
CA LEU A 94 11.81 10.22 -16.79
C LEU A 94 10.50 10.98 -16.99
N ASP A 95 9.80 10.73 -18.10
CA ASP A 95 8.50 11.40 -18.35
C ASP A 95 7.44 10.87 -17.41
N GLU A 96 7.42 9.57 -17.16
CA GLU A 96 6.51 8.94 -16.21
C GLU A 96 6.78 9.41 -14.77
N LEU A 97 8.05 9.49 -14.37
CA LEU A 97 8.44 10.03 -13.05
C LEU A 97 8.00 11.49 -12.89
N ALA A 98 8.14 12.31 -13.92
CA ALA A 98 7.71 13.71 -13.91
C ALA A 98 6.18 13.80 -13.79
N GLU A 99 5.43 12.96 -14.49
CA GLU A 99 3.98 12.89 -14.42
C GLU A 99 3.50 12.52 -13.03
N ILE A 100 4.07 11.49 -12.43
CA ILE A 100 3.74 11.04 -11.07
C ILE A 100 4.08 12.13 -10.05
N ALA A 101 5.22 12.80 -10.19
CA ALA A 101 5.65 13.87 -9.29
C ALA A 101 4.68 15.06 -9.30
N ARG A 102 4.06 15.34 -10.44
CA ARG A 102 3.07 16.45 -10.56
C ARG A 102 1.73 16.13 -9.92
N HIS A 103 1.29 14.86 -9.96
CA HIS A 103 -0.07 14.49 -9.60
C HIS A 103 -0.19 13.72 -8.30
N LEU A 104 0.69 12.75 -8.07
CA LEU A 104 0.53 11.77 -6.99
C LEU A 104 1.85 11.42 -6.28
N PRO A 105 2.65 12.41 -5.82
CA PRO A 105 3.90 12.06 -5.16
C PRO A 105 3.64 11.35 -3.83
N PRO A 106 4.13 10.11 -3.63
CA PRO A 106 4.14 9.52 -2.30
C PRO A 106 5.06 10.35 -1.40
N LYS A 107 4.58 10.67 -0.18
CA LYS A 107 5.32 11.47 0.80
C LYS A 107 5.90 10.56 1.88
N PRO A 108 7.17 10.19 1.83
CA PRO A 108 7.78 9.39 2.89
C PRO A 108 7.89 10.19 4.19
N TRP A 109 7.59 9.55 5.32
CA TRP A 109 7.76 10.14 6.64
C TRP A 109 9.20 10.05 7.13
N ALA A 110 9.96 9.09 6.62
CA ALA A 110 11.37 8.96 6.96
C ALA A 110 12.20 10.05 6.28
N GLU A 111 13.17 10.59 7.00
CA GLU A 111 14.09 11.58 6.49
C GLU A 111 15.03 11.01 5.41
N GLY A 112 15.56 11.87 4.56
CA GLY A 112 16.53 11.54 3.53
C GLY A 112 15.95 11.51 2.12
N GLN A 113 16.83 11.44 1.14
CA GLN A 113 16.47 11.38 -0.27
C GLN A 113 16.06 9.96 -0.65
N ARG A 114 14.81 9.82 -1.12
CA ARG A 114 14.26 8.56 -1.62
C ARG A 114 14.06 8.68 -3.12
N THR A 115 15.07 8.24 -3.85
CA THR A 115 15.20 8.45 -5.30
C THR A 115 14.54 7.36 -6.13
N LEU A 116 14.20 6.22 -5.52
CA LEU A 116 13.60 5.08 -6.22
C LEU A 116 12.09 5.09 -6.06
N LEU A 117 11.37 5.06 -7.18
CA LEU A 117 9.92 4.89 -7.19
C LEU A 117 9.57 3.47 -7.62
N VAL A 118 8.81 2.78 -6.77
CA VAL A 118 8.36 1.41 -6.99
C VAL A 118 6.86 1.41 -7.20
N ARG A 119 6.38 0.76 -8.26
CA ARG A 119 4.98 0.53 -8.55
C ARG A 119 4.62 -0.93 -8.31
N VAL A 120 3.54 -1.18 -7.60
CA VAL A 120 2.97 -2.51 -7.43
C VAL A 120 1.57 -2.51 -8.05
N PRO A 121 1.38 -3.13 -9.22
CA PRO A 121 0.06 -3.24 -9.84
C PRO A 121 -0.89 -4.07 -8.96
N TRP A 122 -2.17 -3.73 -8.99
CA TRP A 122 -3.21 -4.49 -8.29
C TRP A 122 -3.60 -5.74 -9.09
N THR A 123 -2.69 -6.66 -9.25
CA THR A 123 -2.94 -7.90 -10.00
C THR A 123 -3.96 -8.77 -9.28
N GLU A 124 -3.82 -8.91 -7.96
CA GLU A 124 -4.78 -9.58 -7.10
C GLU A 124 -5.08 -8.68 -5.91
N VAL A 125 -6.36 -8.42 -5.66
CA VAL A 125 -6.83 -7.58 -4.55
C VAL A 125 -7.81 -8.38 -3.72
N THR A 126 -7.55 -8.48 -2.42
CA THR A 126 -8.46 -9.09 -1.46
C THR A 126 -8.70 -8.16 -0.29
N GLY A 127 -9.88 -8.20 0.28
CA GLY A 127 -10.21 -7.38 1.43
C GLY A 127 -11.18 -8.09 2.36
N ARG A 128 -11.05 -7.82 3.65
CA ARG A 128 -11.92 -8.36 4.69
C ARG A 128 -12.32 -7.27 5.67
N GLN A 129 -13.54 -7.35 6.12
CA GLN A 129 -14.07 -6.52 7.21
C GLN A 129 -14.47 -7.43 8.37
N LEU A 130 -14.09 -7.04 9.58
CA LEU A 130 -14.34 -7.77 10.82
C LEU A 130 -15.13 -6.89 11.77
N GLY A 131 -16.09 -7.46 12.51
CA GLY A 131 -16.77 -6.74 13.59
C GLY A 131 -18.10 -6.09 13.22
N GLY A 132 -18.82 -6.65 12.26
CA GLY A 132 -20.23 -6.32 12.04
C GLY A 132 -20.49 -4.97 11.36
N ALA A 133 -21.58 -4.32 11.77
CA ALA A 133 -22.15 -3.16 11.08
C ALA A 133 -21.48 -1.83 11.46
N TRP A 134 -20.20 -1.65 11.16
CA TRP A 134 -19.57 -0.33 11.24
C TRP A 134 -19.16 0.14 9.86
N ASP A 135 -19.20 1.43 9.67
CA ASP A 135 -18.79 2.03 8.40
C ASP A 135 -17.28 2.31 8.43
N PRO A 136 -16.48 1.56 7.64
CA PRO A 136 -15.03 1.77 7.61
C PRO A 136 -14.66 3.19 7.15
N TRP A 137 -15.55 3.87 6.42
CA TRP A 137 -15.32 5.22 5.91
C TRP A 137 -15.24 6.28 7.00
N GLN A 138 -15.86 6.05 8.15
CA GLN A 138 -15.82 6.99 9.28
C GLN A 138 -14.47 7.02 10.00
N HIS A 139 -13.62 6.05 9.75
CA HIS A 139 -12.35 5.87 10.45
C HIS A 139 -11.14 5.91 9.52
N LEU A 140 -11.32 6.42 8.31
CA LEU A 140 -10.20 6.56 7.37
C LEU A 140 -9.28 7.70 7.79
N PRO A 141 -7.96 7.51 7.63
CA PRO A 141 -7.03 8.61 7.79
C PRO A 141 -7.32 9.68 6.75
N VAL A 142 -7.43 10.93 7.20
CA VAL A 142 -7.61 12.06 6.29
C VAL A 142 -6.26 12.37 5.62
N ARG A 143 -6.20 12.25 4.32
CA ARG A 143 -5.07 12.78 3.55
C ARG A 143 -5.10 14.30 3.68
N ARG A 144 -4.14 14.86 4.37
CA ARG A 144 -3.94 16.31 4.33
C ARG A 144 -3.27 16.65 3.00
N SER A 145 -4.01 17.37 2.17
CA SER A 145 -3.43 18.06 1.02
C SER A 145 -2.47 19.11 1.57
N GLY A 146 -1.21 18.91 1.37
CA GLY A 146 -0.16 19.86 1.70
C GLY A 146 0.60 20.26 0.45
#